data_0b257ec2aebcaf98fb51b96206851260
#
_entry.id   0b257ec2aebcaf98fb51b96206851260
#
_cell.length_a   1.000
_cell.length_b   1.000
_cell.length_c   1.000
_cell.angle_alpha   90.00
_cell.angle_beta   90.00
_cell.angle_gamma   90.00
#
_symmetry.space_group_name_H-M   'P 1'
#
loop_
_entity.id
_entity.type
_entity.pdbx_description
1 polymer ?
#
loop_
_entity_poly.entity_id
_entity_poly.type
_entity_poly.pdbx_seq_one_letter_code
_entity_poly.pdbx_strand_id
1 'polypeptide(L)'
;SSAASDVYKRQMLLGAARYLAATRQFDGTLNLIFQPAEEGQGGAEAMLADGLLERFPCDGLFGMHNMPGLPAGHLGLRVGPMMASQDLLTVTLEGVGGHGSMPHLTVDPLVAAASMVMALQTVVARNIDTQEAAVVTVGALQAGQAANVIPQQALLRLSLRALNPKVREQMLERVNAIIQTQAASFGCTVQVEHRPAYPVLVNHAEETEFARQVGVALLGADAVDGNTRTLMGSEDFAWMLQRCPGSYLFIGNGVSRPMVHNLSLIHISEPTRLRRISY
;
A
#
# COMPACT_ATOMS: atom_id res chain seq x y z
N SER A 1 -8.87 -13.97 -5.66
CA SER A 1 -7.68 -14.39 -4.88
C SER A 1 -7.52 -13.63 -3.57
N SER A 2 -7.92 -12.37 -3.49
CA SER A 2 -7.93 -11.57 -2.27
C SER A 2 -8.86 -12.17 -1.19
N ALA A 3 -10.05 -12.59 -1.58
CA ALA A 3 -11.04 -13.17 -0.68
C ALA A 3 -10.54 -14.36 0.18
N ALA A 4 -9.59 -15.14 -0.30
CA ALA A 4 -9.08 -16.28 0.46
C ALA A 4 -8.06 -15.88 1.52
N SER A 5 -7.20 -14.90 1.24
CA SER A 5 -6.28 -14.31 2.24
C SER A 5 -7.08 -13.73 3.42
N ASP A 6 -8.19 -13.06 3.14
CA ASP A 6 -9.07 -12.48 4.16
C ASP A 6 -9.76 -13.53 5.03
N VAL A 7 -10.11 -14.69 4.47
CA VAL A 7 -10.70 -15.78 5.24
C VAL A 7 -9.72 -16.30 6.31
N TYR A 8 -8.45 -16.49 5.98
CA TYR A 8 -7.45 -16.98 6.95
C TYR A 8 -7.14 -15.94 8.03
N LYS A 9 -7.03 -14.67 7.69
CA LYS A 9 -6.84 -13.60 8.68
C LYS A 9 -7.98 -13.56 9.68
N ARG A 10 -9.23 -13.66 9.21
CA ARG A 10 -10.43 -13.74 10.07
C ARG A 10 -10.43 -14.99 10.95
N GLN A 11 -10.04 -16.16 10.42
CA GLN A 11 -9.96 -17.39 11.20
C GLN A 11 -8.91 -17.29 12.31
N MET A 12 -7.75 -16.68 12.06
CA MET A 12 -6.71 -16.48 13.07
C MET A 12 -7.25 -15.58 14.19
N LEU A 13 -7.90 -14.47 13.85
CA LEU A 13 -8.48 -13.55 14.82
C LEU A 13 -9.60 -14.20 15.63
N LEU A 14 -10.49 -14.98 14.98
CA LEU A 14 -11.54 -15.74 15.67
C LEU A 14 -10.96 -16.83 16.59
N GLY A 15 -9.87 -17.49 16.18
CA GLY A 15 -9.16 -18.45 17.02
C GLY A 15 -8.58 -17.82 18.27
N ALA A 16 -7.93 -16.66 18.12
CA ALA A 16 -7.44 -15.87 19.24
C ALA A 16 -8.59 -15.41 20.16
N ALA A 17 -9.68 -14.92 19.58
CA ALA A 17 -10.87 -14.52 20.33
C ALA A 17 -11.44 -15.64 21.21
N ARG A 18 -11.58 -16.85 20.64
CA ARG A 18 -12.08 -18.03 21.38
C ARG A 18 -11.16 -18.42 22.53
N TYR A 19 -9.84 -18.43 22.28
CA TYR A 19 -8.85 -18.71 23.32
C TYR A 19 -8.92 -17.69 24.46
N LEU A 20 -8.89 -16.41 24.15
CA LEU A 20 -8.93 -15.32 25.12
C LEU A 20 -10.25 -15.29 25.90
N ALA A 21 -11.39 -15.54 25.25
CA ALA A 21 -12.69 -15.64 25.91
C ALA A 21 -12.78 -16.83 26.88
N ALA A 22 -12.13 -17.95 26.55
CA ALA A 22 -12.12 -19.15 27.40
C ALA A 22 -11.17 -19.00 28.58
N THR A 23 -9.98 -18.41 28.39
CA THR A 23 -8.96 -18.31 29.44
C THR A 23 -9.11 -17.08 30.32
N ARG A 24 -9.52 -15.95 29.74
CA ARG A 24 -9.63 -14.63 30.39
C ARG A 24 -8.38 -14.23 31.18
N GLN A 25 -7.20 -14.64 30.72
CA GLN A 25 -5.92 -14.37 31.36
C GLN A 25 -5.32 -13.04 30.90
N PHE A 26 -6.10 -11.97 30.96
CA PHE A 26 -5.66 -10.59 30.70
C PHE A 26 -6.47 -9.61 31.54
N ASP A 27 -5.89 -8.47 31.83
CA ASP A 27 -6.51 -7.36 32.54
C ASP A 27 -6.75 -6.21 31.56
N GLY A 28 -8.01 -5.80 31.39
CA GLY A 28 -8.41 -4.76 30.47
C GLY A 28 -9.48 -5.20 29.46
N THR A 29 -9.63 -4.43 28.39
CA THR A 29 -10.59 -4.67 27.31
C THR A 29 -9.84 -4.99 26.01
N LEU A 30 -10.24 -6.06 25.35
CA LEU A 30 -9.74 -6.42 24.01
C LEU A 30 -10.83 -6.18 22.97
N ASN A 31 -10.60 -5.23 22.07
CA ASN A 31 -11.44 -4.96 20.91
C ASN A 31 -10.93 -5.74 19.71
N LEU A 32 -11.77 -6.56 19.10
CA LEU A 32 -11.44 -7.35 17.90
C LEU A 32 -12.00 -6.64 16.68
N ILE A 33 -11.11 -6.14 15.81
CA ILE A 33 -11.48 -5.36 14.64
C ILE A 33 -11.47 -6.25 13.41
N PHE A 34 -12.64 -6.45 12.81
CA PHE A 34 -12.80 -7.17 11.53
C PHE A 34 -12.97 -6.14 10.41
N GLN A 35 -11.86 -5.67 9.89
CA GLN A 35 -11.83 -4.62 8.88
C GLN A 35 -12.29 -5.14 7.51
N PRO A 36 -13.20 -4.45 6.80
CA PRO A 36 -13.55 -4.73 5.42
C PRO A 36 -12.61 -4.01 4.45
N ALA A 37 -12.62 -4.41 3.17
CA ALA A 37 -12.21 -3.59 2.02
C ALA A 37 -10.79 -2.98 2.11
N GLU A 38 -9.82 -3.72 2.65
CA GLU A 38 -8.42 -3.30 2.71
C GLU A 38 -7.85 -3.05 1.30
N GLU A 39 -8.21 -3.87 0.31
CA GLU A 39 -7.65 -3.82 -1.04
C GLU A 39 -8.23 -2.66 -1.88
N GLY A 40 -7.72 -1.45 -1.66
CA GLY A 40 -7.97 -0.27 -2.51
C GLY A 40 -9.28 0.47 -2.26
N GLN A 41 -10.11 0.06 -1.29
CA GLN A 41 -11.40 0.72 -1.01
C GLN A 41 -11.42 1.49 0.32
N GLY A 42 -10.30 1.51 1.08
CA GLY A 42 -10.14 2.37 2.27
C GLY A 42 -11.02 1.96 3.45
N GLY A 43 -11.13 0.66 3.73
CA GLY A 43 -11.98 0.16 4.81
C GLY A 43 -11.59 0.67 6.20
N ALA A 44 -10.28 0.84 6.48
CA ALA A 44 -9.80 1.40 7.74
C ALA A 44 -10.23 2.86 7.91
N GLU A 45 -10.09 3.68 6.86
CA GLU A 45 -10.51 5.08 6.87
C GLU A 45 -12.02 5.21 7.08
N ALA A 46 -12.81 4.36 6.39
CA ALA A 46 -14.26 4.34 6.54
C ALA A 46 -14.69 3.96 7.96
N MET A 47 -14.05 2.97 8.58
CA MET A 47 -14.33 2.59 9.98
C MET A 47 -13.97 3.71 10.95
N LEU A 48 -12.86 4.42 10.74
CA LEU A 48 -12.48 5.58 11.54
C LEU A 48 -13.50 6.72 11.39
N ALA A 49 -13.97 6.99 10.18
CA ALA A 49 -14.99 7.99 9.91
C ALA A 49 -16.35 7.64 10.54
N ASP A 50 -16.67 6.34 10.69
CA ASP A 50 -17.86 5.82 11.40
C ASP A 50 -17.69 5.82 12.94
N GLY A 51 -16.61 6.37 13.46
CA GLY A 51 -16.37 6.51 14.89
C GLY A 51 -15.82 5.24 15.56
N LEU A 52 -14.97 4.48 14.89
CA LEU A 52 -14.38 3.26 15.46
C LEU A 52 -13.73 3.50 16.81
N LEU A 53 -12.83 4.48 16.90
CA LEU A 53 -12.05 4.72 18.12
C LEU A 53 -12.83 5.49 19.19
N GLU A 54 -13.84 6.25 18.81
CA GLU A 54 -14.76 6.92 19.73
C GLU A 54 -15.70 5.91 20.42
N ARG A 55 -16.16 4.90 19.70
CA ARG A 55 -17.06 3.84 20.19
C ARG A 55 -16.32 2.73 20.91
N PHE A 56 -15.10 2.46 20.50
CA PHE A 56 -14.23 1.40 21.02
C PHE A 56 -12.84 1.97 21.31
N PRO A 57 -12.70 2.83 22.33
CA PRO A 57 -11.42 3.42 22.68
C PRO A 57 -10.39 2.33 23.01
N CYS A 58 -9.15 2.57 22.63
CA CYS A 58 -8.04 1.66 22.89
C CYS A 58 -6.73 2.44 23.09
N ASP A 59 -5.84 1.89 23.92
CA ASP A 59 -4.53 2.46 24.22
C ASP A 59 -3.48 2.01 23.20
N GLY A 60 -3.74 0.92 22.47
CA GLY A 60 -2.84 0.41 21.45
C GLY A 60 -3.54 -0.46 20.42
N LEU A 61 -3.06 -0.39 19.17
CA LEU A 61 -3.57 -1.13 18.02
C LEU A 61 -2.49 -2.06 17.46
N PHE A 62 -2.85 -3.31 17.20
CA PHE A 62 -1.95 -4.28 16.59
C PHE A 62 -2.59 -4.94 15.37
N GLY A 63 -1.85 -4.96 14.26
CA GLY A 63 -2.24 -5.64 13.03
C GLY A 63 -1.16 -6.61 12.57
N MET A 64 -1.55 -7.59 11.74
CA MET A 64 -0.62 -8.61 11.26
C MET A 64 -0.91 -9.01 9.82
N HIS A 65 0.14 -9.15 9.02
CA HIS A 65 0.06 -9.67 7.66
C HIS A 65 0.94 -10.90 7.48
N ASN A 66 0.47 -11.88 6.74
CA ASN A 66 1.29 -13.02 6.34
C ASN A 66 2.34 -12.59 5.30
N MET A 67 3.59 -13.02 5.48
CA MET A 67 4.69 -12.58 4.63
C MET A 67 5.42 -13.79 4.01
N PRO A 68 5.22 -14.02 2.70
CA PRO A 68 6.06 -14.94 1.95
C PRO A 68 7.51 -14.45 1.91
N GLY A 69 8.46 -15.39 1.97
CA GLY A 69 9.89 -15.05 2.04
C GLY A 69 10.43 -14.95 3.46
N LEU A 70 9.57 -14.82 4.47
CA LEU A 70 9.91 -14.97 5.87
C LEU A 70 9.68 -16.44 6.29
N PRO A 71 10.60 -17.09 7.06
CA PRO A 71 10.40 -18.48 7.47
C PRO A 71 9.08 -18.67 8.23
N ALA A 72 8.46 -19.83 8.09
CA ALA A 72 7.18 -20.09 8.74
C ALA A 72 7.30 -20.03 10.27
N GLY A 73 6.40 -19.28 10.91
CA GLY A 73 6.40 -19.06 12.36
C GLY A 73 7.38 -18.00 12.85
N HIS A 74 8.08 -17.31 11.95
CA HIS A 74 8.89 -16.15 12.31
C HIS A 74 8.05 -14.86 12.27
N LEU A 75 8.41 -13.90 13.12
CA LEU A 75 7.86 -12.55 13.12
C LEU A 75 8.87 -11.57 12.53
N GLY A 76 8.37 -10.65 11.70
CA GLY A 76 9.11 -9.49 11.23
C GLY A 76 8.39 -8.21 11.68
N LEU A 77 9.13 -7.30 12.32
CA LEU A 77 8.63 -5.99 12.73
C LEU A 77 9.77 -4.98 12.73
N ARG A 78 9.44 -3.70 12.78
CA ARG A 78 10.41 -2.62 12.94
C ARG A 78 9.76 -1.37 13.47
N VAL A 79 10.50 -0.58 14.20
CA VAL A 79 10.11 0.77 14.64
C VAL A 79 10.18 1.73 13.45
N GLY A 80 9.21 2.63 13.35
CA GLY A 80 9.16 3.63 12.29
C GLY A 80 8.53 3.13 10.99
N PRO A 81 8.88 3.73 9.83
CA PRO A 81 8.30 3.37 8.54
C PRO A 81 8.50 1.91 8.18
N MET A 82 7.42 1.20 7.86
CA MET A 82 7.44 -0.22 7.53
C MET A 82 6.88 -0.50 6.12
N MET A 83 5.79 0.19 5.73
CA MET A 83 5.19 0.08 4.41
C MET A 83 4.94 1.46 3.81
N ALA A 84 5.02 1.55 2.47
CA ALA A 84 4.97 2.83 1.77
C ALA A 84 3.57 3.45 1.72
N SER A 85 3.53 4.77 1.57
CA SER A 85 2.33 5.46 1.11
C SER A 85 1.96 5.05 -0.31
N GLN A 86 0.72 5.32 -0.70
CA GLN A 86 0.28 5.23 -2.09
C GLN A 86 -0.57 6.44 -2.46
N ASP A 87 -0.20 7.10 -3.54
CA ASP A 87 -0.98 8.12 -4.21
C ASP A 87 -1.28 7.69 -5.63
N LEU A 88 -2.53 7.86 -6.06
CA LEU A 88 -2.98 7.56 -7.40
C LEU A 88 -3.34 8.86 -8.12
N LEU A 89 -2.79 9.05 -9.32
CA LEU A 89 -3.11 10.20 -10.15
C LEU A 89 -3.68 9.72 -11.48
N THR A 90 -4.78 10.36 -11.89
CA THR A 90 -5.31 10.27 -13.25
C THR A 90 -5.06 11.60 -13.93
N VAL A 91 -4.30 11.58 -15.02
CA VAL A 91 -3.90 12.76 -15.80
C VAL A 91 -4.57 12.70 -17.14
N THR A 92 -5.40 13.69 -17.44
CA THR A 92 -6.09 13.84 -18.70
C THR A 92 -5.52 15.02 -19.47
N LEU A 93 -4.92 14.74 -20.62
CA LEU A 93 -4.41 15.74 -21.56
C LEU A 93 -5.45 15.98 -22.65
N GLU A 94 -5.80 17.24 -22.85
CA GLU A 94 -6.67 17.67 -23.96
C GLU A 94 -5.85 18.45 -24.98
N GLY A 95 -5.98 18.04 -26.23
CA GLY A 95 -5.36 18.67 -27.39
C GLY A 95 -6.39 19.06 -28.44
N VAL A 96 -5.97 19.10 -29.69
CA VAL A 96 -6.82 19.31 -30.87
C VAL A 96 -6.57 18.17 -31.84
N GLY A 97 -7.52 17.24 -31.91
CA GLY A 97 -7.43 16.09 -32.81
C GLY A 97 -7.59 16.50 -34.30
N GLY A 98 -7.17 15.59 -35.20
CA GLY A 98 -7.27 15.82 -36.62
C GLY A 98 -6.72 14.73 -37.50
N HIS A 99 -6.66 15.02 -38.81
CA HIS A 99 -6.15 14.08 -39.80
C HIS A 99 -4.60 13.97 -39.68
N GLY A 100 -4.06 12.74 -39.57
CA GLY A 100 -2.64 12.51 -39.41
C GLY A 100 -1.70 13.06 -40.48
N SER A 101 -2.23 13.39 -41.69
CA SER A 101 -1.47 14.07 -42.76
C SER A 101 -1.38 15.59 -42.61
N MET A 102 -2.13 16.19 -41.63
CA MET A 102 -2.15 17.63 -41.38
C MET A 102 -1.84 17.97 -39.93
N PRO A 103 -0.67 17.47 -39.36
CA PRO A 103 -0.36 17.66 -37.94
C PRO A 103 -0.20 19.12 -37.54
N HIS A 104 0.13 20.03 -38.47
CA HIS A 104 0.27 21.47 -38.23
C HIS A 104 -1.04 22.18 -37.89
N LEU A 105 -2.19 21.51 -38.06
CA LEU A 105 -3.51 22.01 -37.70
C LEU A 105 -4.03 21.43 -36.37
N THR A 106 -3.18 20.68 -35.67
CA THR A 106 -3.56 19.93 -34.48
C THR A 106 -2.67 20.28 -33.27
N VAL A 107 -3.10 19.84 -32.09
CA VAL A 107 -2.30 19.78 -30.87
C VAL A 107 -2.34 18.34 -30.40
N ASP A 108 -1.24 17.63 -30.54
CA ASP A 108 -1.19 16.17 -30.34
C ASP A 108 -0.96 15.78 -28.87
N PRO A 109 -2.01 15.34 -28.13
CA PRO A 109 -1.86 14.94 -26.75
C PRO A 109 -1.15 13.58 -26.57
N LEU A 110 -1.07 12.75 -27.62
CA LEU A 110 -0.34 11.48 -27.56
C LEU A 110 1.17 11.73 -27.47
N VAL A 111 1.69 12.66 -28.28
CA VAL A 111 3.12 13.04 -28.23
C VAL A 111 3.44 13.72 -26.90
N ALA A 112 2.56 14.59 -26.42
CA ALA A 112 2.68 15.23 -25.11
C ALA A 112 2.72 14.19 -23.99
N ALA A 113 1.83 13.20 -23.99
CA ALA A 113 1.77 12.12 -23.02
C ALA A 113 3.04 11.24 -23.03
N ALA A 114 3.54 10.89 -24.21
CA ALA A 114 4.78 10.12 -24.35
C ALA A 114 6.00 10.88 -23.77
N SER A 115 6.13 12.17 -24.07
CA SER A 115 7.15 13.05 -23.48
C SER A 115 7.02 13.16 -21.97
N MET A 116 5.79 13.29 -21.46
CA MET A 116 5.51 13.36 -20.04
C MET A 116 5.92 12.07 -19.31
N VAL A 117 5.66 10.88 -19.87
CA VAL A 117 6.12 9.60 -19.31
C VAL A 117 7.63 9.61 -19.12
N MET A 118 8.39 10.06 -20.10
CA MET A 118 9.86 10.14 -20.03
C MET A 118 10.32 11.17 -18.99
N ALA A 119 9.71 12.35 -18.97
CA ALA A 119 10.04 13.41 -17.99
C ALA A 119 9.79 12.97 -16.55
N LEU A 120 8.71 12.26 -16.28
CA LEU A 120 8.34 11.75 -14.95
C LEU A 120 9.36 10.76 -14.39
N GLN A 121 10.12 10.03 -15.23
CA GLN A 121 11.20 9.15 -14.76
C GLN A 121 12.32 9.94 -14.06
N THR A 122 12.45 11.23 -14.33
CA THR A 122 13.48 12.07 -13.69
C THR A 122 13.16 12.42 -12.24
N VAL A 123 11.93 12.28 -11.79
CA VAL A 123 11.52 12.65 -10.43
C VAL A 123 12.34 11.90 -9.40
N VAL A 124 12.32 10.57 -9.41
CA VAL A 124 13.10 9.77 -8.47
C VAL A 124 14.59 9.88 -8.79
N ALA A 125 14.95 9.78 -10.08
CA ALA A 125 16.36 9.70 -10.48
C ALA A 125 17.15 11.02 -10.30
N ARG A 126 16.50 12.19 -10.14
CA ARG A 126 17.17 13.51 -10.09
C ARG A 126 16.68 14.46 -9.01
N ASN A 127 15.58 14.14 -8.32
CA ASN A 127 15.00 15.04 -7.32
C ASN A 127 14.89 14.43 -5.92
N ILE A 128 14.91 13.09 -5.79
CA ILE A 128 14.83 12.41 -4.50
C ILE A 128 16.24 12.00 -4.06
N ASP A 129 16.51 12.14 -2.77
CA ASP A 129 17.76 11.69 -2.16
C ASP A 129 17.97 10.20 -2.44
N THR A 130 19.17 9.81 -2.81
CA THR A 130 19.52 8.42 -3.13
C THR A 130 19.41 7.45 -1.94
N GLN A 131 19.34 7.96 -0.73
CA GLN A 131 19.11 7.18 0.49
C GLN A 131 17.62 6.95 0.78
N GLU A 132 16.73 7.64 0.06
CA GLU A 132 15.29 7.56 0.27
C GLU A 132 14.62 6.60 -0.72
N ALA A 133 13.65 5.85 -0.23
CA ALA A 133 12.88 4.93 -1.07
C ALA A 133 11.62 5.61 -1.63
N ALA A 134 11.57 5.78 -2.94
CA ALA A 134 10.44 6.35 -3.65
C ALA A 134 10.24 5.66 -5.01
N VAL A 135 8.99 5.59 -5.47
CA VAL A 135 8.62 4.99 -6.75
C VAL A 135 7.60 5.88 -7.46
N VAL A 136 7.87 6.18 -8.73
CA VAL A 136 6.91 6.80 -9.67
C VAL A 136 6.66 5.80 -10.80
N THR A 137 5.44 5.30 -10.90
CA THR A 137 5.02 4.37 -11.95
C THR A 137 3.95 5.00 -12.81
N VAL A 138 4.15 5.04 -14.13
CA VAL A 138 3.08 5.27 -15.08
C VAL A 138 2.55 3.90 -15.50
N GLY A 139 1.42 3.50 -14.92
CA GLY A 139 0.84 2.16 -15.11
C GLY A 139 -0.03 2.03 -16.36
N ALA A 140 -0.51 3.16 -16.91
CA ALA A 140 -1.27 3.18 -18.13
C ALA A 140 -1.06 4.49 -18.91
N LEU A 141 -1.03 4.37 -20.24
CA LEU A 141 -1.17 5.46 -21.20
C LEU A 141 -2.16 5.00 -22.27
N GLN A 142 -3.23 5.77 -22.49
CA GLN A 142 -4.28 5.48 -23.45
C GLN A 142 -4.53 6.71 -24.32
N ALA A 143 -4.34 6.58 -25.65
CA ALA A 143 -4.60 7.65 -26.60
C ALA A 143 -4.81 7.07 -28.01
N GLY A 144 -5.77 7.61 -28.75
CA GLY A 144 -6.03 7.26 -30.13
C GLY A 144 -6.56 5.83 -30.35
N GLN A 145 -7.05 5.58 -31.56
CA GLN A 145 -7.55 4.28 -32.00
C GLN A 145 -7.15 3.92 -33.44
N ALA A 146 -6.81 4.93 -34.26
CA ALA A 146 -6.50 4.75 -35.68
C ALA A 146 -5.18 5.42 -36.05
N ALA A 147 -4.40 4.78 -36.91
CA ALA A 147 -3.06 5.22 -37.27
C ALA A 147 -3.01 6.55 -38.04
N ASN A 148 -4.09 6.95 -38.68
CA ASN A 148 -4.21 8.18 -39.49
C ASN A 148 -5.00 9.30 -38.82
N VAL A 149 -5.29 9.18 -37.50
CA VAL A 149 -6.04 10.17 -36.74
C VAL A 149 -5.25 10.57 -35.49
N ILE A 150 -4.97 11.85 -35.35
CA ILE A 150 -4.43 12.44 -34.12
C ILE A 150 -5.60 12.56 -33.13
N PRO A 151 -5.46 11.99 -31.90
CA PRO A 151 -6.55 11.97 -30.93
C PRO A 151 -6.81 13.35 -30.32
N GLN A 152 -8.02 13.55 -29.79
CA GLN A 152 -8.36 14.74 -29.02
C GLN A 152 -7.80 14.69 -27.60
N GLN A 153 -7.64 13.49 -27.03
CA GLN A 153 -7.33 13.28 -25.63
C GLN A 153 -6.31 12.16 -25.43
N ALA A 154 -5.49 12.30 -24.37
CA ALA A 154 -4.66 11.22 -23.85
C ALA A 154 -4.85 11.10 -22.34
N LEU A 155 -4.89 9.87 -21.83
CA LEU A 155 -5.07 9.54 -20.43
C LEU A 155 -3.84 8.80 -19.90
N LEU A 156 -3.29 9.26 -18.76
CA LEU A 156 -2.27 8.54 -18.01
C LEU A 156 -2.79 8.19 -16.62
N ARG A 157 -2.37 7.04 -16.10
CA ARG A 157 -2.62 6.63 -14.70
C ARG A 157 -1.30 6.36 -14.02
N LEU A 158 -1.07 7.04 -12.90
CA LEU A 158 0.16 6.98 -12.13
C LEU A 158 -0.09 6.40 -10.75
N SER A 159 0.93 5.70 -10.23
CA SER A 159 1.03 5.32 -8.82
C SER A 159 2.34 5.85 -8.27
N LEU A 160 2.26 6.61 -7.18
CA LEU A 160 3.39 7.18 -6.47
C LEU A 160 3.50 6.51 -5.11
N ARG A 161 4.72 6.17 -4.67
CA ARG A 161 4.97 5.50 -3.39
C ARG A 161 6.22 6.05 -2.72
N ALA A 162 6.17 6.26 -1.40
CA ALA A 162 7.31 6.69 -0.60
C ALA A 162 7.23 6.12 0.82
N LEU A 163 8.40 5.90 1.45
CA LEU A 163 8.50 5.50 2.86
C LEU A 163 8.64 6.68 3.81
N ASN A 164 8.92 7.88 3.30
CA ASN A 164 9.09 9.09 4.08
C ASN A 164 8.00 10.11 3.68
N PRO A 165 7.21 10.64 4.63
CA PRO A 165 6.16 11.61 4.32
C PRO A 165 6.68 12.88 3.62
N LYS A 166 7.86 13.37 3.98
CA LYS A 166 8.47 14.56 3.33
C LYS A 166 8.87 14.26 1.88
N VAL A 167 9.40 13.07 1.63
CA VAL A 167 9.72 12.62 0.26
C VAL A 167 8.44 12.48 -0.57
N ARG A 168 7.35 11.99 0.04
CA ARG A 168 6.04 11.93 -0.61
C ARG A 168 5.57 13.31 -1.07
N GLU A 169 5.64 14.32 -0.19
CA GLU A 169 5.25 15.71 -0.51
C GLU A 169 6.11 16.25 -1.66
N GLN A 170 7.44 16.18 -1.54
CA GLN A 170 8.38 16.61 -2.57
C GLN A 170 8.12 15.92 -3.92
N MET A 171 7.84 14.63 -3.90
CA MET A 171 7.53 13.84 -5.10
C MET A 171 6.23 14.30 -5.76
N LEU A 172 5.17 14.54 -4.98
CA LEU A 172 3.89 15.05 -5.47
C LEU A 172 4.03 16.44 -6.09
N GLU A 173 4.74 17.35 -5.44
CA GLU A 173 5.03 18.68 -5.98
C GLU A 173 5.76 18.60 -7.31
N ARG A 174 6.81 17.76 -7.37
CA ARG A 174 7.64 17.63 -8.57
C ARG A 174 6.89 16.97 -9.72
N VAL A 175 6.11 15.93 -9.45
CA VAL A 175 5.25 15.27 -10.44
C VAL A 175 4.25 16.27 -11.03
N ASN A 176 3.53 17.03 -10.19
CA ASN A 176 2.58 18.02 -10.64
C ASN A 176 3.24 19.12 -11.49
N ALA A 177 4.40 19.63 -11.09
CA ALA A 177 5.14 20.62 -11.87
C ALA A 177 5.53 20.09 -13.26
N ILE A 178 5.99 18.85 -13.36
CA ILE A 178 6.31 18.20 -14.64
C ILE A 178 5.06 18.05 -15.50
N ILE A 179 3.95 17.57 -14.94
CA ILE A 179 2.68 17.38 -15.67
C ILE A 179 2.25 18.71 -16.29
N GLN A 180 2.19 19.79 -15.52
CA GLN A 180 1.75 21.09 -15.99
C GLN A 180 2.69 21.65 -17.07
N THR A 181 3.99 21.60 -16.85
CA THR A 181 4.95 22.17 -17.79
C THR A 181 5.07 21.37 -19.08
N GLN A 182 4.97 20.02 -19.00
CA GLN A 182 4.97 19.16 -20.20
C GLN A 182 3.72 19.39 -21.03
N ALA A 183 2.54 19.45 -20.42
CA ALA A 183 1.30 19.77 -21.15
C ALA A 183 1.41 21.10 -21.88
N ALA A 184 1.83 22.15 -21.16
CA ALA A 184 1.98 23.49 -21.72
C ALA A 184 3.00 23.56 -22.87
N SER A 185 4.12 22.82 -22.78
CA SER A 185 5.16 22.81 -23.83
C SER A 185 4.67 22.24 -25.16
N PHE A 186 3.63 21.42 -25.15
CA PHE A 186 2.99 20.85 -26.35
C PHE A 186 1.68 21.58 -26.70
N GLY A 187 1.30 22.64 -26.01
CA GLY A 187 0.06 23.37 -26.23
C GLY A 187 -1.22 22.65 -25.75
N CYS A 188 -1.07 21.58 -24.98
CA CYS A 188 -2.20 20.86 -24.38
C CYS A 188 -2.67 21.54 -23.08
N THR A 189 -3.97 21.40 -22.79
CA THR A 189 -4.48 21.59 -21.43
C THR A 189 -4.41 20.28 -20.64
N VAL A 190 -4.38 20.35 -19.31
CA VAL A 190 -4.28 19.16 -18.47
C VAL A 190 -5.17 19.26 -17.23
N GLN A 191 -5.83 18.16 -16.91
CA GLN A 191 -6.55 17.94 -15.67
C GLN A 191 -5.87 16.81 -14.89
N VAL A 192 -5.74 16.99 -13.57
CA VAL A 192 -5.15 16.02 -12.68
C VAL A 192 -6.12 15.71 -11.56
N GLU A 193 -6.56 14.47 -11.51
CA GLU A 193 -7.30 13.92 -10.36
C GLU A 193 -6.31 13.21 -9.46
N HIS A 194 -6.17 13.67 -8.22
CA HIS A 194 -5.33 13.07 -7.20
C HIS A 194 -6.19 12.38 -6.15
N ARG A 195 -5.94 11.09 -5.93
CA ARG A 195 -6.54 10.28 -4.88
C ARG A 195 -5.43 9.78 -3.94
N PRO A 196 -5.26 10.39 -2.74
CA PRO A 196 -4.46 9.78 -1.68
C PRO A 196 -5.10 8.44 -1.30
N ALA A 197 -4.37 7.32 -1.47
CA ALA A 197 -4.91 6.00 -1.16
C ALA A 197 -4.51 5.58 0.26
N TYR A 198 -3.22 5.62 0.58
CA TYR A 198 -2.70 5.21 1.89
C TYR A 198 -1.56 6.12 2.35
N PRO A 199 -1.51 6.50 3.63
CA PRO A 199 -0.33 7.13 4.22
C PRO A 199 0.81 6.12 4.39
N VAL A 200 1.98 6.59 4.78
CA VAL A 200 3.08 5.71 5.22
C VAL A 200 2.62 4.98 6.47
N LEU A 201 2.77 3.66 6.49
CA LEU A 201 2.58 2.87 7.71
C LEU A 201 3.81 3.05 8.59
N VAL A 202 3.60 3.68 9.75
CA VAL A 202 4.65 4.00 10.72
C VAL A 202 4.32 3.33 12.04
N ASN A 203 5.14 2.36 12.45
CA ASN A 203 5.02 1.68 13.72
C ASN A 203 5.55 2.54 14.87
N HIS A 204 4.84 2.60 15.98
CA HIS A 204 5.24 3.33 17.17
C HIS A 204 6.27 2.51 17.99
N ALA A 205 7.20 3.21 18.63
CA ALA A 205 8.37 2.57 19.23
C ALA A 205 8.01 1.65 20.41
N GLU A 206 7.17 2.13 21.32
CA GLU A 206 6.80 1.41 22.55
C GLU A 206 5.97 0.15 22.21
N GLU A 207 4.96 0.27 21.37
CA GLU A 207 4.09 -0.83 20.96
C GLU A 207 4.87 -1.86 20.11
N THR A 208 5.81 -1.41 19.30
CA THR A 208 6.65 -2.31 18.51
C THR A 208 7.62 -3.09 19.41
N GLU A 209 8.21 -2.43 20.38
CA GLU A 209 9.08 -3.11 21.35
C GLU A 209 8.28 -4.09 22.23
N PHE A 210 7.09 -3.70 22.67
CA PHE A 210 6.18 -4.61 23.36
C PHE A 210 5.86 -5.85 22.53
N ALA A 211 5.47 -5.67 21.27
CA ALA A 211 5.19 -6.78 20.35
C ALA A 211 6.41 -7.66 20.11
N ARG A 212 7.62 -7.06 20.03
CA ARG A 212 8.88 -7.78 19.89
C ARG A 212 9.14 -8.67 21.10
N GLN A 213 8.98 -8.15 22.32
CA GLN A 213 9.19 -8.91 23.56
C GLN A 213 8.20 -10.08 23.66
N VAL A 214 6.94 -9.87 23.35
CA VAL A 214 5.93 -10.94 23.29
C VAL A 214 6.31 -11.99 22.25
N GLY A 215 6.73 -11.56 21.07
CA GLY A 215 7.22 -12.47 20.03
C GLY A 215 8.40 -13.33 20.49
N VAL A 216 9.39 -12.72 21.12
CA VAL A 216 10.57 -13.44 21.67
C VAL A 216 10.16 -14.43 22.74
N ALA A 217 9.26 -14.05 23.64
CA ALA A 217 8.78 -14.93 24.71
C ALA A 217 8.04 -16.16 24.17
N LEU A 218 7.29 -16.02 23.05
CA LEU A 218 6.51 -17.09 22.46
C LEU A 218 7.28 -17.96 21.47
N LEU A 219 8.19 -17.38 20.70
CA LEU A 219 8.82 -18.03 19.54
C LEU A 219 10.33 -18.22 19.70
N GLY A 220 10.95 -17.56 20.67
CA GLY A 220 12.40 -17.46 20.82
C GLY A 220 13.00 -16.30 20.02
N ALA A 221 14.17 -15.83 20.45
CA ALA A 221 14.83 -14.66 19.86
C ALA A 221 15.19 -14.85 18.37
N ASP A 222 15.60 -16.06 17.99
CA ASP A 222 16.00 -16.39 16.62
C ASP A 222 14.82 -16.35 15.62
N ALA A 223 13.59 -16.40 16.11
CA ALA A 223 12.38 -16.34 15.29
C ALA A 223 11.77 -14.92 15.16
N VAL A 224 12.44 -13.90 15.74
CA VAL A 224 11.91 -12.51 15.73
C VAL A 224 12.94 -11.56 15.11
N ASP A 225 12.66 -11.09 13.89
CA ASP A 225 13.42 -10.03 13.24
C ASP A 225 12.84 -8.67 13.64
N GLY A 226 13.51 -7.98 14.57
CA GLY A 226 13.12 -6.66 15.08
C GLY A 226 13.47 -5.49 14.17
N ASN A 227 14.10 -5.74 13.02
CA ASN A 227 14.45 -4.72 12.01
C ASN A 227 14.19 -5.21 10.58
N THR A 228 13.02 -5.81 10.37
CA THR A 228 12.66 -6.37 9.08
C THR A 228 12.69 -5.32 7.96
N ARG A 229 12.96 -5.77 6.73
CA ARG A 229 13.03 -4.90 5.57
C ARG A 229 11.70 -4.19 5.32
N THR A 230 11.77 -2.89 5.00
CA THR A 230 10.62 -2.10 4.56
C THR A 230 10.07 -2.60 3.22
N LEU A 231 8.77 -2.41 2.99
CA LEU A 231 8.12 -2.76 1.74
C LEU A 231 7.56 -1.52 1.05
N MET A 232 7.64 -1.52 -0.29
CA MET A 232 6.97 -0.52 -1.13
C MET A 232 5.49 -0.87 -1.39
N GLY A 233 4.97 -1.95 -0.79
CA GLY A 233 3.54 -2.20 -0.64
C GLY A 233 2.92 -1.19 0.32
N SER A 234 1.60 -1.02 0.25
CA SER A 234 0.84 -0.13 1.12
C SER A 234 -0.19 -0.93 1.89
N GLU A 235 -0.61 -0.40 3.04
CA GLU A 235 -1.57 -1.04 3.96
C GLU A 235 -2.45 0.04 4.57
N ASP A 236 -3.77 -0.13 4.57
CA ASP A 236 -4.69 0.90 5.07
C ASP A 236 -4.76 0.97 6.60
N PHE A 237 -4.26 -0.04 7.33
CA PHE A 237 -4.02 0.03 8.77
C PHE A 237 -3.17 1.26 9.17
N ALA A 238 -2.42 1.81 8.22
CA ALA A 238 -1.68 3.06 8.38
C ALA A 238 -2.57 4.23 8.84
N TRP A 239 -3.83 4.29 8.40
CA TRP A 239 -4.80 5.29 8.85
C TRP A 239 -5.13 5.14 10.34
N MET A 240 -5.24 3.89 10.82
CA MET A 240 -5.48 3.61 12.23
C MET A 240 -4.28 4.02 13.09
N LEU A 241 -3.05 3.75 12.64
CA LEU A 241 -1.82 4.14 13.34
C LEU A 241 -1.60 5.66 13.42
N GLN A 242 -2.24 6.45 12.57
CA GLN A 242 -2.24 7.92 12.70
C GLN A 242 -3.16 8.43 13.82
N ARG A 243 -4.06 7.60 14.33
CA ARG A 243 -5.08 7.97 15.32
C ARG A 243 -4.86 7.32 16.68
N CYS A 244 -4.19 6.19 16.74
CA CYS A 244 -3.90 5.45 17.96
C CYS A 244 -2.51 4.82 17.85
N PRO A 245 -1.68 4.84 18.91
CA PRO A 245 -0.41 4.16 18.94
C PRO A 245 -0.56 2.67 18.61
N GLY A 246 0.44 2.07 17.96
CA GLY A 246 0.34 0.66 17.60
C GLY A 246 1.49 0.15 16.76
N SER A 247 1.41 -1.11 16.41
CA SER A 247 2.40 -1.79 15.58
C SER A 247 1.77 -2.76 14.60
N TYR A 248 2.28 -2.75 13.39
CA TYR A 248 1.97 -3.72 12.35
C TYR A 248 3.10 -4.71 12.22
N LEU A 249 2.77 -6.00 12.11
CA LEU A 249 3.73 -7.08 12.12
C LEU A 249 3.59 -7.96 10.88
N PHE A 250 4.69 -8.60 10.49
CA PHE A 250 4.67 -9.67 9.51
C PHE A 250 4.82 -11.02 10.19
N ILE A 251 4.02 -12.00 9.75
CA ILE A 251 4.20 -13.40 10.14
C ILE A 251 4.62 -14.21 8.92
N GLY A 252 5.72 -14.95 9.04
CA GLY A 252 6.25 -15.78 7.98
C GLY A 252 5.36 -16.99 7.66
N ASN A 253 5.18 -17.26 6.39
CA ASN A 253 4.49 -18.45 5.89
C ASN A 253 5.40 -19.36 5.04
N GLY A 254 6.70 -19.08 4.99
CA GLY A 254 7.74 -19.88 4.35
C GLY A 254 8.56 -19.15 3.29
N VAL A 255 9.85 -19.50 3.21
CA VAL A 255 10.83 -18.82 2.33
C VAL A 255 10.64 -19.09 0.84
N SER A 256 10.05 -20.23 0.47
CA SER A 256 9.83 -20.65 -0.92
C SER A 256 8.38 -20.49 -1.38
N ARG A 257 7.59 -19.70 -0.67
CA ARG A 257 6.18 -19.46 -1.01
C ARG A 257 6.04 -18.37 -2.06
N PRO A 258 5.04 -18.49 -2.98
CA PRO A 258 4.71 -17.40 -3.89
C PRO A 258 4.32 -16.13 -3.11
N MET A 259 4.54 -14.98 -3.74
CA MET A 259 4.12 -13.70 -3.17
C MET A 259 2.59 -13.66 -2.96
N VAL A 260 2.15 -12.75 -2.10
CA VAL A 260 0.72 -12.47 -1.85
C VAL A 260 -0.03 -12.20 -3.16
N HIS A 261 -1.34 -12.44 -3.19
CA HIS A 261 -2.20 -12.40 -4.38
C HIS A 261 -1.97 -13.52 -5.41
N ASN A 262 -1.19 -14.55 -5.10
CA ASN A 262 -1.03 -15.72 -5.95
C ASN A 262 -2.05 -16.81 -5.58
N LEU A 263 -2.70 -17.40 -6.58
CA LEU A 263 -3.70 -18.46 -6.38
C LEU A 263 -3.14 -19.68 -5.63
N SER A 264 -1.85 -19.98 -5.77
CA SER A 264 -1.22 -21.11 -5.08
C SER A 264 -1.10 -20.93 -3.56
N LEU A 265 -1.23 -19.70 -3.01
CA LEU A 265 -1.29 -19.48 -1.56
C LEU A 265 -2.52 -20.12 -0.92
N ILE A 266 -3.62 -20.25 -1.66
CA ILE A 266 -4.88 -20.83 -1.19
C ILE A 266 -4.74 -22.34 -0.94
N HIS A 267 -4.05 -23.05 -1.82
CA HIS A 267 -3.97 -24.52 -1.78
C HIS A 267 -2.91 -25.06 -0.82
N ILE A 268 -2.01 -24.23 -0.32
CA ILE A 268 -0.84 -24.69 0.46
C ILE A 268 -1.03 -24.50 1.97
N SER A 269 -1.98 -23.70 2.41
CA SER A 269 -2.27 -23.45 3.83
C SER A 269 -3.41 -24.29 4.38
N GLU A 270 -3.98 -25.21 3.60
CA GLU A 270 -5.04 -26.09 4.05
C GLU A 270 -4.56 -27.31 4.87
N PRO A 271 -5.39 -27.94 5.54
CA PRO A 271 -5.74 -28.13 6.96
C PRO A 271 -4.79 -29.02 7.75
N THR A 272 -3.56 -29.26 7.29
CA THR A 272 -2.58 -30.10 8.02
C THR A 272 -2.21 -29.52 9.40
N ARG A 273 -2.48 -28.24 9.64
CA ARG A 273 -2.22 -27.61 10.95
C ARG A 273 -3.40 -27.69 11.93
N LEU A 274 -4.62 -27.86 11.46
CA LEU A 274 -5.77 -28.07 12.35
C LEU A 274 -5.75 -29.43 13.06
N ARG A 275 -5.01 -30.40 12.55
CA ARG A 275 -4.81 -31.71 13.20
C ARG A 275 -3.75 -31.72 14.30
N ARG A 276 -2.95 -30.65 14.44
CA ARG A 276 -1.91 -30.55 15.49
C ARG A 276 -2.30 -29.66 16.67
N ILE A 277 -3.47 -29.06 16.67
CA ILE A 277 -4.03 -28.34 17.83
C ILE A 277 -5.20 -29.14 18.42
N SER A 278 -5.07 -30.43 18.52
CA SER A 278 -5.88 -31.25 19.40
C SER A 278 -5.00 -31.73 20.55
N TYR A 279 -5.16 -31.01 21.67
CA TYR A 279 -4.72 -31.28 23.04
C TYR A 279 -3.24 -31.10 23.34
#